data_931f8e736244d0a39ff76f6db2fd2865
#
_entry.id   931f8e736244d0a39ff76f6db2fd2865
#
_cell.length_a   1.000
_cell.length_b   1.000
_cell.length_c   1.000
_cell.angle_alpha   90.00
_cell.angle_beta   90.00
_cell.angle_gamma   90.00
#
_symmetry.space_group_name_H-M   'P 1'
#
loop_
_entity.id
_entity.type
_entity.pdbx_description
1 polymer ?
#
loop_
_entity_poly.entity_id
_entity_poly.type
_entity_poly.pdbx_seq_one_letter_code
_entity_poly.pdbx_strand_id
1 'polypeptide(L)'
;MKILKISFTLVCFLFSSLTLAASGVFPKSTFQNLDYGLYWFGSNDNYEKAQVGYGNTYYSKNAPTVIFIHGWQNGATKQLKRETFNRSDNGGPDKDLAYTWRQAGYNVGILYWNQFADEGEVKDAEAKVWTNSGPRNMRWRDNNGNYHSGPNKSAAQLMFESLRDNMANYTGNRLILTGHSLGNQMAIVVAKKLKDGISAGNTNSKLKPKRIALLDPFYSNGSKSYLNNQWTGAVARSYVDTLKGWGVLFEAYRSSSVTNTVFVGDANKGLLNKTAFVELKPWYFWAWQQAEKHGAAVWHYFWSFDFNAPSIKWSSDKGLSASTSDSRVQQLMNGNKGLIHDLGAYSKSPSDDRFKYKNRL
;
A
#
# COMPACT_ATOMS: atom_id res chain seq x y z
N MET A 1 -7.95 30.03 -39.84
CA MET A 1 -8.37 28.95 -38.93
C MET A 1 -7.09 28.24 -38.43
N LYS A 2 -6.52 28.76 -37.34
CA LYS A 2 -5.34 28.19 -36.67
C LYS A 2 -5.79 27.83 -35.27
N ILE A 3 -6.05 26.54 -35.02
CA ILE A 3 -6.48 26.03 -33.71
C ILE A 3 -5.46 25.00 -33.21
N LEU A 4 -4.90 25.35 -32.11
CA LEU A 4 -4.52 24.54 -30.97
C LEU A 4 -3.58 23.33 -31.16
N LYS A 5 -2.28 23.58 -31.04
CA LYS A 5 -1.26 22.58 -30.70
C LYS A 5 -0.55 22.95 -29.41
N ILE A 6 -1.30 23.19 -28.34
CA ILE A 6 -0.72 23.50 -27.02
C ILE A 6 -1.49 22.70 -25.96
N SER A 7 -1.21 21.43 -25.81
CA SER A 7 -1.70 20.66 -24.65
C SER A 7 -0.98 19.34 -24.37
N PHE A 8 0.01 18.94 -25.16
CA PHE A 8 0.57 17.59 -25.02
C PHE A 8 1.83 17.50 -24.16
N THR A 9 2.45 18.62 -23.85
CA THR A 9 3.77 18.64 -23.15
C THR A 9 3.63 18.76 -21.62
N LEU A 10 2.51 19.20 -21.11
CA LEU A 10 2.33 19.46 -19.66
C LEU A 10 2.03 18.20 -18.83
N VAL A 11 1.49 17.15 -19.46
CA VAL A 11 1.09 15.92 -18.75
C VAL A 11 2.29 15.01 -18.45
N CYS A 12 3.33 15.03 -19.29
CA CYS A 12 4.53 14.21 -19.07
C CYS A 12 5.42 14.69 -17.91
N PHE A 13 5.39 15.99 -17.58
CA PHE A 13 6.21 16.54 -16.48
C PHE A 13 5.65 16.25 -15.08
N LEU A 14 4.36 15.93 -14.94
CA LEU A 14 3.75 15.62 -13.64
C LEU A 14 4.12 14.23 -13.11
N PHE A 15 4.62 13.33 -13.96
CA PHE A 15 4.95 11.96 -13.57
C PHE A 15 6.41 11.74 -13.18
N SER A 16 7.32 12.61 -13.54
CA SER A 16 8.73 12.48 -13.11
C SER A 16 8.93 12.77 -11.62
N SER A 17 7.96 13.42 -10.96
CA SER A 17 8.01 13.73 -9.53
C SER A 17 7.23 12.74 -8.64
N LEU A 18 6.55 11.73 -9.21
CA LEU A 18 5.82 10.70 -8.44
C LEU A 18 6.73 9.69 -7.73
N THR A 19 8.04 9.90 -7.76
CA THR A 19 9.00 8.84 -7.47
C THR A 19 9.50 8.77 -6.05
N LEU A 20 9.04 9.61 -5.14
CA LEU A 20 9.68 9.66 -3.83
C LEU A 20 8.66 9.50 -2.70
N ALA A 21 8.16 8.29 -2.54
CA ALA A 21 7.67 7.88 -1.25
C ALA A 21 8.89 7.54 -0.39
N ALA A 22 9.03 8.20 0.71
CA ALA A 22 9.90 8.07 1.86
C ALA A 22 11.22 7.25 1.75
N SER A 23 12.05 7.54 2.50
CA SER A 23 13.41 7.75 2.43
C SER A 23 14.29 7.15 3.52
N GLY A 24 14.46 5.84 3.48
CA GLY A 24 15.62 5.25 4.13
C GLY A 24 16.74 5.05 3.12
N VAL A 25 17.95 5.52 3.39
CA VAL A 25 19.14 5.14 2.64
C VAL A 25 19.60 3.79 3.16
N PHE A 26 19.64 2.80 2.28
CA PHE A 26 20.08 1.45 2.60
C PHE A 26 21.51 1.24 2.11
N PRO A 27 22.27 0.29 2.67
CA PRO A 27 23.60 -0.05 2.20
C PRO A 27 23.60 -0.38 0.71
N LYS A 28 24.62 0.07 -0.02
CA LYS A 28 24.79 -0.21 -1.45
C LYS A 28 24.73 -1.70 -1.76
N SER A 29 25.26 -2.54 -0.88
CA SER A 29 25.25 -3.99 -0.99
C SER A 29 23.84 -4.59 -1.11
N THR A 30 22.83 -3.94 -0.51
CA THR A 30 21.41 -4.35 -0.62
C THR A 30 20.90 -4.33 -2.06
N PHE A 31 21.48 -3.46 -2.91
CA PHE A 31 21.00 -3.27 -4.28
C PHE A 31 21.94 -3.82 -5.36
N GLN A 32 23.11 -4.36 -4.98
CA GLN A 32 24.04 -4.98 -5.92
C GLN A 32 23.51 -6.29 -6.48
N ASN A 33 22.78 -7.03 -5.65
CA ASN A 33 22.10 -8.26 -6.02
C ASN A 33 20.60 -8.08 -5.83
N LEU A 34 19.82 -9.02 -6.34
CA LEU A 34 18.38 -9.01 -6.14
C LEU A 34 18.05 -9.26 -4.65
N ASP A 35 17.45 -8.26 -4.05
CA ASP A 35 16.97 -8.30 -2.68
C ASP A 35 15.49 -7.92 -2.61
N TYR A 36 14.69 -8.77 -1.99
CA TYR A 36 13.24 -8.58 -1.81
C TYR A 36 12.73 -9.35 -0.59
N GLY A 37 11.48 -9.12 -0.24
CA GLY A 37 10.78 -9.87 0.78
C GLY A 37 10.54 -9.09 2.06
N LEU A 38 10.28 -9.81 3.13
CA LEU A 38 9.88 -9.24 4.42
C LEU A 38 11.06 -8.70 5.20
N TYR A 39 10.88 -7.50 5.74
CA TYR A 39 11.78 -6.85 6.67
C TYR A 39 11.01 -6.40 7.90
N TRP A 40 11.58 -6.65 9.09
CA TRP A 40 11.03 -6.20 10.35
C TRP A 40 11.68 -4.90 10.81
N PHE A 41 10.89 -4.05 11.48
CA PHE A 41 11.32 -2.73 11.92
C PHE A 41 11.29 -2.61 13.45
N GLY A 42 12.42 -2.17 13.99
CA GLY A 42 12.60 -1.71 15.36
C GLY A 42 12.38 -0.20 15.50
N SER A 43 12.93 0.40 16.56
CA SER A 43 12.89 1.84 16.80
C SER A 43 13.86 2.60 15.88
N ASN A 44 13.51 3.84 15.52
CA ASN A 44 14.37 4.74 14.74
C ASN A 44 14.82 4.13 13.40
N ASP A 45 13.88 3.50 12.69
CA ASP A 45 14.13 2.80 11.43
C ASP A 45 15.21 1.70 11.49
N ASN A 46 15.58 1.22 12.68
CA ASN A 46 16.36 -0.01 12.76
C ASN A 46 15.56 -1.14 12.10
N TYR A 47 16.21 -1.94 11.29
CA TYR A 47 15.56 -3.01 10.55
C TYR A 47 16.41 -4.26 10.47
N GLU A 48 15.75 -5.37 10.21
CA GLU A 48 16.38 -6.64 9.87
C GLU A 48 15.60 -7.31 8.73
N LYS A 49 16.30 -7.99 7.84
CA LYS A 49 15.65 -8.87 6.87
C LYS A 49 15.11 -10.09 7.61
N ALA A 50 13.84 -10.41 7.42
CA ALA A 50 13.24 -11.60 8.03
C ALA A 50 13.97 -12.88 7.60
N GLN A 51 14.23 -13.76 8.56
CA GLN A 51 14.91 -15.03 8.35
C GLN A 51 14.06 -16.20 8.84
N VAL A 52 13.89 -17.19 7.97
CA VAL A 52 13.12 -18.40 8.27
C VAL A 52 13.85 -19.23 9.31
N GLY A 53 13.13 -19.64 10.36
CA GLY A 53 13.67 -20.55 11.39
C GLY A 53 14.65 -19.95 12.37
N TYR A 54 14.95 -18.65 12.29
CA TYR A 54 15.84 -17.93 13.21
C TYR A 54 15.06 -16.94 14.08
N GLY A 55 15.60 -16.62 15.26
CA GLY A 55 15.06 -15.57 16.12
C GLY A 55 15.31 -14.21 15.47
N ASN A 56 14.28 -13.57 14.97
CA ASN A 56 14.35 -12.18 14.54
C ASN A 56 14.24 -11.27 15.78
N THR A 57 15.02 -10.20 15.83
CA THR A 57 15.04 -9.25 16.95
C THR A 57 13.72 -8.46 17.07
N TYR A 58 13.13 -8.13 15.92
CA TYR A 58 11.94 -7.25 15.84
C TYR A 58 10.64 -8.01 15.51
N TYR A 59 10.66 -9.34 15.66
CA TYR A 59 9.48 -10.18 15.42
C TYR A 59 9.18 -11.11 16.61
N SER A 60 7.94 -11.09 17.05
CA SER A 60 7.38 -12.06 17.98
C SER A 60 6.24 -12.82 17.32
N LYS A 61 6.31 -14.15 17.32
CA LYS A 61 5.30 -15.01 16.69
C LYS A 61 3.89 -14.84 17.26
N ASN A 62 3.75 -14.36 18.50
CA ASN A 62 2.48 -14.23 19.20
C ASN A 62 1.87 -12.82 19.05
N ALA A 63 2.65 -11.83 18.61
CA ALA A 63 2.24 -10.45 18.57
C ALA A 63 1.31 -10.17 17.39
N PRO A 64 0.36 -9.25 17.51
CA PRO A 64 -0.36 -8.73 16.35
C PRO A 64 0.65 -8.12 15.36
N THR A 65 0.32 -8.16 14.09
CA THR A 65 1.29 -7.80 13.04
C THR A 65 0.66 -6.87 12.02
N VAL A 66 1.38 -5.81 11.66
CA VAL A 66 1.06 -4.93 10.53
C VAL A 66 2.18 -4.97 9.50
N ILE A 67 1.82 -5.20 8.23
CA ILE A 67 2.75 -5.27 7.11
C ILE A 67 2.40 -4.20 6.10
N PHE A 68 3.38 -3.36 5.77
CA PHE A 68 3.25 -2.35 4.71
C PHE A 68 3.84 -2.86 3.39
N ILE A 69 3.21 -2.50 2.28
CA ILE A 69 3.63 -2.84 0.92
C ILE A 69 3.64 -1.55 0.09
N HIS A 70 4.83 -1.15 -0.34
CA HIS A 70 5.02 0.07 -1.10
C HIS A 70 4.56 -0.05 -2.55
N GLY A 71 4.44 1.09 -3.23
CA GLY A 71 4.05 1.19 -4.62
C GLY A 71 5.21 1.15 -5.64
N TRP A 72 5.02 1.83 -6.77
CA TRP A 72 6.03 2.04 -7.79
C TRP A 72 7.18 2.91 -7.27
N GLN A 73 8.42 2.58 -7.63
CA GLN A 73 9.64 3.11 -7.02
C GLN A 73 10.68 3.53 -8.07
N ASN A 74 10.26 4.22 -9.14
CA ASN A 74 11.16 4.62 -10.22
C ASN A 74 12.38 5.42 -9.70
N GLY A 75 13.58 4.94 -10.02
CA GLY A 75 14.85 5.57 -9.65
C GLY A 75 15.33 5.29 -8.22
N ALA A 76 14.51 4.64 -7.38
CA ALA A 76 14.84 4.42 -5.97
C ALA A 76 16.08 3.55 -5.76
N THR A 77 16.27 2.53 -6.58
CA THR A 77 17.42 1.61 -6.49
C THR A 77 18.75 2.32 -6.73
N LYS A 78 18.80 3.17 -7.75
CA LYS A 78 20.01 3.98 -8.04
C LYS A 78 20.30 5.00 -6.94
N GLN A 79 19.28 5.47 -6.24
CA GLN A 79 19.40 6.39 -5.12
C GLN A 79 19.68 5.66 -3.79
N LEU A 80 19.78 4.33 -3.79
CA LEU A 80 19.93 3.48 -2.62
C LEU A 80 18.77 3.66 -1.61
N LYS A 81 17.58 3.95 -2.08
CA LYS A 81 16.43 4.29 -1.24
C LYS A 81 15.41 3.14 -1.19
N ARG A 82 14.84 2.95 0.00
CA ARG A 82 13.66 2.15 0.29
C ARG A 82 12.72 2.94 1.18
N GLU A 83 11.44 2.70 1.05
CA GLU A 83 10.46 3.25 1.99
C GLU A 83 10.69 2.71 3.39
N THR A 84 10.57 3.57 4.41
CA THR A 84 10.63 3.23 5.82
C THR A 84 9.39 3.80 6.53
N PHE A 85 9.34 3.64 7.85
CA PHE A 85 8.30 4.25 8.67
C PHE A 85 8.63 5.68 9.10
N ASN A 86 9.84 6.16 8.87
CA ASN A 86 10.14 7.59 8.98
C ASN A 86 9.85 8.29 7.66
N ARG A 87 8.94 9.25 7.68
CA ARG A 87 8.38 9.94 6.52
C ARG A 87 8.79 11.41 6.45
N SER A 88 10.06 11.72 6.68
CA SER A 88 10.58 13.09 6.59
C SER A 88 10.58 13.67 5.17
N ASP A 89 10.66 12.81 4.15
CA ASP A 89 10.68 13.20 2.74
C ASP A 89 9.30 13.63 2.22
N ASN A 90 9.31 14.37 1.10
CA ASN A 90 8.10 14.78 0.36
C ASN A 90 7.05 15.49 1.22
N GLY A 91 7.51 16.28 2.18
CA GLY A 91 6.63 17.02 3.09
C GLY A 91 5.93 16.15 4.12
N GLY A 92 6.43 14.96 4.39
CA GLY A 92 5.95 14.11 5.47
C GLY A 92 6.13 14.71 6.86
N PRO A 93 5.66 14.05 7.91
CA PRO A 93 5.63 14.61 9.28
C PRO A 93 6.95 14.49 10.04
N ASP A 94 8.02 13.94 9.47
CA ASP A 94 9.30 13.65 10.18
C ASP A 94 9.07 12.94 11.51
N LYS A 95 8.48 11.76 11.44
CA LYS A 95 8.06 10.97 12.61
C LYS A 95 8.25 9.49 12.34
N ASP A 96 8.72 8.76 13.36
CA ASP A 96 8.67 7.28 13.37
C ASP A 96 7.21 6.82 13.52
N LEU A 97 6.57 6.54 12.39
CA LEU A 97 5.17 6.12 12.33
C LEU A 97 4.92 4.72 12.86
N ALA A 98 5.99 3.92 13.01
CA ALA A 98 5.90 2.57 13.59
C ALA A 98 5.95 2.60 15.13
N TYR A 99 6.38 3.72 15.74
CA TYR A 99 6.62 3.80 17.17
C TYR A 99 5.41 3.36 18.00
N THR A 100 4.25 3.95 17.79
CA THR A 100 3.04 3.63 18.58
C THR A 100 2.53 2.22 18.32
N TRP A 101 2.65 1.72 17.10
CA TRP A 101 2.32 0.34 16.80
C TRP A 101 3.18 -0.64 17.60
N ARG A 102 4.49 -0.37 17.69
CA ARG A 102 5.39 -1.19 18.50
C ARG A 102 5.11 -1.06 19.99
N GLN A 103 4.84 0.15 20.50
CA GLN A 103 4.43 0.37 21.89
C GLN A 103 3.15 -0.40 22.24
N ALA A 104 2.24 -0.57 21.28
CA ALA A 104 1.05 -1.40 21.40
C ALA A 104 1.33 -2.91 21.20
N GLY A 105 2.60 -3.30 21.09
CA GLY A 105 3.03 -4.69 21.00
C GLY A 105 2.92 -5.31 19.59
N TYR A 106 2.79 -4.52 18.53
CA TYR A 106 2.75 -5.03 17.17
C TYR A 106 4.15 -5.34 16.63
N ASN A 107 4.26 -6.43 15.87
CA ASN A 107 5.29 -6.54 14.86
C ASN A 107 4.97 -5.57 13.74
N VAL A 108 5.98 -4.83 13.28
CA VAL A 108 5.83 -3.88 12.18
C VAL A 108 6.80 -4.26 11.07
N GLY A 109 6.29 -4.51 9.88
CA GLY A 109 7.11 -4.98 8.76
C GLY A 109 6.81 -4.30 7.44
N ILE A 110 7.77 -4.39 6.51
CA ILE A 110 7.61 -3.98 5.12
C ILE A 110 7.93 -5.16 4.21
N LEU A 111 7.08 -5.41 3.22
CA LEU A 111 7.37 -6.32 2.12
C LEU A 111 8.00 -5.52 0.97
N TYR A 112 9.31 -5.65 0.82
CA TYR A 112 10.05 -4.97 -0.24
C TYR A 112 10.02 -5.74 -1.57
N TRP A 113 9.65 -5.02 -2.62
CA TRP A 113 9.74 -5.45 -4.02
C TRP A 113 10.32 -4.34 -4.91
N ASN A 114 11.03 -3.39 -4.29
CA ASN A 114 11.44 -2.12 -4.91
C ASN A 114 12.33 -2.29 -6.14
N GLN A 115 13.24 -3.26 -6.20
CA GLN A 115 14.06 -3.51 -7.38
C GLN A 115 13.24 -4.01 -8.58
N PHE A 116 12.12 -4.68 -8.34
CA PHE A 116 11.14 -5.01 -9.38
C PHE A 116 10.24 -3.81 -9.72
N ALA A 117 9.90 -2.99 -8.73
CA ALA A 117 9.06 -1.81 -8.88
C ALA A 117 9.78 -0.61 -9.51
N ASP A 118 11.12 -0.65 -9.61
CA ASP A 118 11.94 0.40 -10.21
C ASP A 118 11.94 0.28 -11.75
N GLU A 119 10.78 0.59 -12.33
CA GLU A 119 10.56 0.67 -13.78
C GLU A 119 10.31 2.11 -14.22
N GLY A 120 10.65 2.40 -15.48
CA GLY A 120 10.39 3.72 -16.05
C GLY A 120 8.89 4.06 -16.17
N GLU A 121 8.04 3.03 -16.30
CA GLU A 121 6.60 3.21 -16.39
C GLU A 121 5.87 2.40 -15.32
N VAL A 122 4.88 3.02 -14.69
CA VAL A 122 4.07 2.40 -13.63
C VAL A 122 3.34 1.14 -14.10
N LYS A 123 2.90 1.09 -15.36
CA LYS A 123 2.22 -0.08 -15.94
C LYS A 123 3.15 -1.30 -16.07
N ASP A 124 4.46 -1.07 -16.26
CA ASP A 124 5.45 -2.16 -16.34
C ASP A 124 5.70 -2.76 -14.95
N ALA A 125 5.73 -1.92 -13.91
CA ALA A 125 5.78 -2.40 -12.52
C ALA A 125 4.46 -3.10 -12.12
N GLU A 126 3.31 -2.56 -12.55
CA GLU A 126 1.99 -3.19 -12.31
C GLU A 126 1.94 -4.62 -12.86
N ALA A 127 2.42 -4.83 -14.08
CA ALA A 127 2.40 -6.16 -14.70
C ALA A 127 3.13 -7.21 -13.83
N LYS A 128 4.24 -6.85 -13.21
CA LYS A 128 5.03 -7.75 -12.35
C LYS A 128 4.29 -8.21 -11.10
N VAL A 129 3.33 -7.43 -10.61
CA VAL A 129 2.46 -7.86 -9.51
C VAL A 129 1.68 -9.10 -9.91
N TRP A 130 1.18 -9.14 -11.13
CA TRP A 130 0.23 -10.15 -11.60
C TRP A 130 0.85 -11.35 -12.31
N THR A 131 1.96 -11.11 -13.04
CA THR A 131 2.57 -12.13 -13.91
C THR A 131 4.09 -12.03 -13.92
N ASN A 132 4.74 -13.12 -14.25
CA ASN A 132 6.18 -13.18 -14.53
C ASN A 132 6.51 -13.00 -16.02
N SER A 133 5.50 -13.01 -16.91
CA SER A 133 5.64 -12.96 -18.37
C SER A 133 4.99 -11.73 -19.00
N GLY A 134 4.95 -10.63 -18.26
CA GLY A 134 4.45 -9.34 -18.74
C GLY A 134 5.46 -8.60 -19.66
N PRO A 135 5.16 -7.36 -20.06
CA PRO A 135 5.96 -6.60 -21.04
C PRO A 135 7.45 -6.48 -20.72
N ARG A 136 7.82 -6.53 -19.47
CA ARG A 136 9.22 -6.44 -18.98
C ARG A 136 9.64 -7.69 -18.22
N ASN A 137 8.85 -8.76 -18.27
CA ASN A 137 9.05 -9.94 -17.44
C ASN A 137 9.31 -9.55 -15.96
N MET A 138 10.12 -10.32 -15.25
CA MET A 138 10.50 -10.05 -13.87
C MET A 138 11.89 -9.41 -13.76
N ARG A 139 12.33 -8.62 -14.78
CA ARG A 139 13.61 -7.91 -14.67
C ARG A 139 13.63 -7.04 -13.41
N TRP A 140 14.79 -6.92 -12.81
CA TRP A 140 15.01 -6.10 -11.63
C TRP A 140 16.19 -5.15 -11.87
N ARG A 141 16.26 -4.05 -11.12
CA ARG A 141 17.26 -3.00 -11.31
C ARG A 141 18.29 -3.01 -10.18
N ASP A 142 19.59 -2.88 -10.53
CA ASP A 142 20.67 -2.77 -9.56
C ASP A 142 20.96 -1.31 -9.18
N ASN A 143 21.90 -1.09 -8.24
CA ASN A 143 22.32 0.24 -7.78
C ASN A 143 23.02 1.09 -8.85
N ASN A 144 23.52 0.50 -9.92
CA ASN A 144 24.11 1.23 -11.05
C ASN A 144 23.07 1.61 -12.10
N GLY A 145 21.84 1.11 -11.96
CA GLY A 145 20.73 1.35 -12.87
C GLY A 145 20.60 0.32 -13.98
N ASN A 146 21.39 -0.76 -13.93
CA ASN A 146 21.30 -1.84 -14.91
C ASN A 146 20.12 -2.75 -14.62
N TYR A 147 19.51 -3.30 -15.67
CA TYR A 147 18.48 -4.30 -15.55
C TYR A 147 19.07 -5.71 -15.70
N HIS A 148 18.62 -6.60 -14.85
CA HIS A 148 18.98 -8.01 -14.81
C HIS A 148 17.75 -8.90 -14.96
N SER A 149 17.92 -10.11 -15.46
CA SER A 149 16.84 -11.11 -15.49
C SER A 149 16.43 -11.51 -14.07
N GLY A 150 15.13 -11.62 -13.85
CA GLY A 150 14.59 -11.99 -12.55
C GLY A 150 14.09 -13.44 -12.51
N PRO A 151 13.53 -13.84 -11.35
CA PRO A 151 12.98 -15.17 -11.15
C PRO A 151 11.74 -15.41 -12.00
N ASN A 152 11.45 -16.66 -12.31
CA ASN A 152 10.27 -17.09 -13.08
C ASN A 152 9.02 -17.20 -12.20
N LYS A 153 8.73 -16.14 -11.40
CA LYS A 153 7.55 -16.00 -10.54
C LYS A 153 7.14 -14.54 -10.51
N SER A 154 5.84 -14.24 -10.41
CA SER A 154 5.38 -12.86 -10.25
C SER A 154 5.85 -12.27 -8.91
N ALA A 155 5.94 -10.95 -8.82
CA ALA A 155 6.30 -10.29 -7.56
C ALA A 155 5.33 -10.66 -6.43
N ALA A 156 4.03 -10.77 -6.70
CA ALA A 156 3.08 -11.19 -5.67
C ALA A 156 3.28 -12.65 -5.24
N GLN A 157 3.77 -13.53 -6.11
CA GLN A 157 4.13 -14.88 -5.71
C GLN A 157 5.34 -14.87 -4.76
N LEU A 158 6.37 -14.10 -5.10
CA LEU A 158 7.57 -13.96 -4.27
C LEU A 158 7.26 -13.32 -2.91
N MET A 159 6.40 -12.31 -2.88
CA MET A 159 5.96 -11.65 -1.64
C MET A 159 5.12 -12.59 -0.76
N PHE A 160 4.21 -13.36 -1.36
CA PHE A 160 3.45 -14.39 -0.66
C PHE A 160 4.38 -15.44 -0.03
N GLU A 161 5.33 -15.99 -0.81
CA GLU A 161 6.29 -16.99 -0.33
C GLU A 161 7.13 -16.41 0.83
N SER A 162 7.66 -15.19 0.68
CA SER A 162 8.42 -14.54 1.74
C SER A 162 7.60 -14.35 3.01
N LEU A 163 6.35 -13.90 2.90
CA LEU A 163 5.48 -13.74 4.07
C LEU A 163 5.15 -15.09 4.72
N ARG A 164 4.72 -16.08 3.92
CA ARG A 164 4.36 -17.42 4.38
C ARG A 164 5.51 -18.09 5.13
N ASP A 165 6.71 -18.07 4.55
CA ASP A 165 7.84 -18.83 5.06
C ASP A 165 8.44 -18.17 6.31
N ASN A 166 8.57 -16.83 6.31
CA ASN A 166 9.07 -16.09 7.47
C ASN A 166 8.08 -16.05 8.65
N MET A 167 6.80 -16.24 8.41
CA MET A 167 5.75 -16.27 9.43
C MET A 167 5.10 -17.66 9.57
N ALA A 168 5.78 -18.73 9.15
CA ALA A 168 5.23 -20.10 9.23
C ALA A 168 4.85 -20.49 10.66
N ASN A 169 5.56 -19.98 11.65
CA ASN A 169 5.34 -20.22 13.08
C ASN A 169 4.40 -19.19 13.75
N TYR A 170 3.78 -18.29 13.00
CA TYR A 170 2.92 -17.24 13.54
C TYR A 170 1.72 -17.83 14.30
N THR A 171 1.52 -17.38 15.52
CA THR A 171 0.41 -17.78 16.40
C THR A 171 -0.45 -16.59 16.82
N GLY A 172 -0.07 -15.37 16.42
CA GLY A 172 -0.83 -14.16 16.69
C GLY A 172 -2.27 -14.23 16.15
N ASN A 173 -3.11 -13.34 16.63
CA ASN A 173 -4.54 -13.32 16.30
C ASN A 173 -4.94 -12.21 15.33
N ARG A 174 -3.97 -11.39 14.90
CA ARG A 174 -4.23 -10.22 14.06
C ARG A 174 -3.10 -9.96 13.07
N LEU A 175 -3.38 -10.18 11.80
CA LEU A 175 -2.54 -9.74 10.69
C LEU A 175 -3.27 -8.64 9.92
N ILE A 176 -2.61 -7.50 9.74
CA ILE A 176 -3.06 -6.37 8.93
C ILE A 176 -2.10 -6.24 7.74
N LEU A 177 -2.63 -6.23 6.54
CA LEU A 177 -1.87 -5.87 5.34
C LEU A 177 -2.25 -4.45 4.93
N THR A 178 -1.26 -3.64 4.62
CA THR A 178 -1.48 -2.29 4.11
C THR A 178 -0.73 -2.13 2.80
N GLY A 179 -1.34 -1.50 1.83
CA GLY A 179 -0.69 -1.25 0.54
C GLY A 179 -0.84 0.21 0.14
N HIS A 180 0.17 0.78 -0.49
CA HIS A 180 0.14 2.13 -1.07
C HIS A 180 0.28 2.07 -2.58
N SER A 181 -0.51 2.86 -3.30
CA SER A 181 -0.41 2.93 -4.77
C SER A 181 -0.54 1.55 -5.42
N LEU A 182 0.45 1.07 -6.19
CA LEU A 182 0.50 -0.31 -6.70
C LEU A 182 0.59 -1.38 -5.59
N GLY A 183 1.12 -1.01 -4.41
CA GLY A 183 1.15 -1.90 -3.25
C GLY A 183 -0.23 -2.36 -2.79
N ASN A 184 -1.29 -1.63 -3.14
CA ASN A 184 -2.67 -2.05 -2.91
C ASN A 184 -3.03 -3.30 -3.71
N GLN A 185 -2.63 -3.36 -4.98
CA GLN A 185 -2.81 -4.55 -5.82
C GLN A 185 -2.02 -5.72 -5.25
N MET A 186 -0.76 -5.46 -4.84
CA MET A 186 0.09 -6.46 -4.21
C MET A 186 -0.56 -7.03 -2.94
N ALA A 187 -1.06 -6.18 -2.04
CA ALA A 187 -1.72 -6.61 -0.80
C ALA A 187 -2.94 -7.51 -1.07
N ILE A 188 -3.77 -7.15 -2.07
CA ILE A 188 -4.94 -7.94 -2.47
C ILE A 188 -4.52 -9.29 -3.05
N VAL A 189 -3.53 -9.32 -3.94
CA VAL A 189 -3.07 -10.56 -4.59
C VAL A 189 -2.38 -11.47 -3.57
N VAL A 190 -1.53 -10.95 -2.69
CA VAL A 190 -0.90 -11.71 -1.59
C VAL A 190 -1.97 -12.29 -0.67
N ALA A 191 -2.97 -11.51 -0.27
CA ALA A 191 -4.07 -12.00 0.57
C ALA A 191 -4.88 -13.11 -0.12
N LYS A 192 -5.11 -12.99 -1.45
CA LYS A 192 -5.77 -14.06 -2.23
C LYS A 192 -4.94 -15.35 -2.23
N LYS A 193 -3.61 -15.24 -2.40
CA LYS A 193 -2.69 -16.39 -2.32
C LYS A 193 -2.65 -17.01 -0.92
N LEU A 194 -2.69 -16.19 0.14
CA LEU A 194 -2.81 -16.67 1.53
C LEU A 194 -4.10 -17.46 1.71
N LYS A 195 -5.23 -16.94 1.21
CA LYS A 195 -6.52 -17.65 1.26
C LYS A 195 -6.41 -19.01 0.57
N ASP A 196 -5.87 -19.04 -0.64
CA ASP A 196 -5.77 -20.26 -1.43
C ASP A 196 -4.84 -21.29 -0.75
N GLY A 197 -3.68 -20.86 -0.26
CA GLY A 197 -2.74 -21.71 0.45
C GLY A 197 -3.31 -22.25 1.77
N ILE A 198 -4.04 -21.43 2.52
CA ILE A 198 -4.73 -21.87 3.75
C ILE A 198 -5.83 -22.90 3.40
N SER A 199 -6.61 -22.64 2.37
CA SER A 199 -7.64 -23.57 1.92
C SER A 199 -7.07 -24.91 1.41
N ALA A 200 -5.86 -24.89 0.84
CA ALA A 200 -5.12 -26.07 0.41
C ALA A 200 -4.35 -26.78 1.55
N GLY A 201 -4.34 -26.24 2.76
CA GLY A 201 -3.65 -26.82 3.91
C GLY A 201 -2.12 -26.65 3.92
N ASN A 202 -1.54 -25.84 3.02
CA ASN A 202 -0.11 -25.63 2.87
C ASN A 202 0.39 -24.27 3.41
N THR A 203 -0.47 -23.54 4.09
CA THR A 203 -0.19 -22.23 4.69
C THR A 203 -0.82 -22.13 6.06
N ASN A 204 -0.10 -21.58 7.03
CA ASN A 204 -0.57 -21.39 8.40
C ASN A 204 -1.87 -20.56 8.42
N SER A 205 -2.93 -21.11 8.98
CA SER A 205 -4.27 -20.48 9.05
C SER A 205 -4.27 -19.15 9.83
N LYS A 206 -3.31 -18.93 10.72
CA LYS A 206 -3.12 -17.67 11.46
C LYS A 206 -2.68 -16.52 10.56
N LEU A 207 -2.21 -16.80 9.35
CA LEU A 207 -1.87 -15.78 8.34
C LEU A 207 -3.10 -15.25 7.58
N LYS A 208 -4.30 -15.66 7.93
CA LYS A 208 -5.52 -15.01 7.42
C LYS A 208 -5.53 -13.54 7.83
N PRO A 209 -5.49 -12.59 6.89
CA PRO A 209 -5.56 -11.18 7.24
C PRO A 209 -6.89 -10.86 7.93
N LYS A 210 -6.83 -10.15 9.04
CA LYS A 210 -8.02 -9.60 9.69
C LYS A 210 -8.52 -8.37 8.95
N ARG A 211 -7.57 -7.54 8.44
CA ARG A 211 -7.84 -6.27 7.79
C ARG A 211 -6.86 -6.02 6.65
N ILE A 212 -7.35 -5.38 5.59
CA ILE A 212 -6.51 -4.85 4.50
C ILE A 212 -6.84 -3.37 4.34
N ALA A 213 -5.82 -2.51 4.48
CA ALA A 213 -5.92 -1.06 4.27
C ALA A 213 -5.33 -0.67 2.92
N LEU A 214 -6.13 -0.03 2.09
CA LEU A 214 -5.79 0.44 0.76
C LEU A 214 -5.52 1.95 0.81
N LEU A 215 -4.24 2.31 0.69
CA LEU A 215 -3.75 3.67 0.86
C LEU A 215 -3.55 4.31 -0.53
N ASP A 216 -4.45 5.19 -0.91
CA ASP A 216 -4.51 5.86 -2.22
C ASP A 216 -4.26 4.90 -3.41
N PRO A 217 -5.16 3.91 -3.63
CA PRO A 217 -4.94 2.79 -4.54
C PRO A 217 -4.83 3.24 -6.00
N PHE A 218 -3.90 2.65 -6.73
CA PHE A 218 -3.66 2.91 -8.14
C PHE A 218 -3.91 1.68 -9.02
N TYR A 219 -4.55 1.90 -10.17
CA TYR A 219 -4.78 0.92 -11.23
C TYR A 219 -4.54 1.59 -12.58
N SER A 220 -3.64 1.07 -13.41
CA SER A 220 -3.45 1.61 -14.75
C SER A 220 -4.61 1.26 -15.66
N ASN A 221 -4.93 2.17 -16.60
CA ASN A 221 -6.07 2.02 -17.50
C ASN A 221 -5.92 0.83 -18.46
N GLY A 222 -7.05 0.37 -18.98
CA GLY A 222 -7.17 -0.58 -20.07
C GLY A 222 -7.01 -2.05 -19.67
N SER A 223 -7.45 -2.91 -20.56
CA SER A 223 -7.32 -4.38 -20.45
C SER A 223 -5.86 -4.81 -20.54
N LYS A 224 -5.55 -5.96 -19.94
CA LYS A 224 -4.20 -6.53 -19.86
C LYS A 224 -4.18 -7.91 -20.51
N SER A 225 -3.37 -8.09 -21.55
CA SER A 225 -3.22 -9.38 -22.21
C SER A 225 -2.79 -10.50 -21.26
N TYR A 226 -1.93 -10.17 -20.29
CA TYR A 226 -1.49 -11.10 -19.24
C TYR A 226 -2.56 -11.46 -18.19
N LEU A 227 -3.74 -10.84 -18.24
CA LEU A 227 -4.93 -11.16 -17.43
C LEU A 227 -6.14 -11.55 -18.28
N ASN A 228 -5.93 -12.28 -19.37
CA ASN A 228 -6.98 -12.68 -20.30
C ASN A 228 -7.82 -11.49 -20.78
N ASN A 229 -7.16 -10.40 -21.13
CA ASN A 229 -7.76 -9.13 -21.54
C ASN A 229 -8.67 -8.48 -20.49
N GLN A 230 -8.55 -8.86 -19.23
CA GLN A 230 -9.23 -8.17 -18.14
C GLN A 230 -8.40 -6.96 -17.66
N TRP A 231 -9.08 -5.99 -17.10
CA TRP A 231 -8.44 -4.87 -16.41
C TRP A 231 -8.06 -5.27 -14.97
N THR A 232 -6.85 -4.87 -14.52
CA THR A 232 -6.33 -5.17 -13.17
C THR A 232 -7.31 -4.77 -12.07
N GLY A 233 -7.98 -3.63 -12.22
CA GLY A 233 -8.97 -3.16 -11.25
C GLY A 233 -10.23 -4.01 -11.18
N ALA A 234 -10.64 -4.66 -12.28
CA ALA A 234 -11.77 -5.59 -12.28
C ALA A 234 -11.40 -6.90 -11.58
N VAL A 235 -10.20 -7.42 -11.84
CA VAL A 235 -9.70 -8.64 -11.18
C VAL A 235 -9.52 -8.37 -9.68
N ALA A 236 -8.97 -7.21 -9.30
CA ALA A 236 -8.84 -6.83 -7.89
C ALA A 236 -10.20 -6.78 -7.18
N ARG A 237 -11.26 -6.23 -7.83
CA ARG A 237 -12.63 -6.25 -7.27
C ARG A 237 -13.14 -7.65 -6.98
N SER A 238 -12.92 -8.59 -7.91
CA SER A 238 -13.32 -9.99 -7.73
C SER A 238 -12.57 -10.65 -6.56
N TYR A 239 -11.27 -10.34 -6.40
CA TYR A 239 -10.50 -10.84 -5.27
C TYR A 239 -10.97 -10.22 -3.93
N VAL A 240 -11.30 -8.93 -3.92
CA VAL A 240 -11.89 -8.27 -2.75
C VAL A 240 -13.22 -8.93 -2.36
N ASP A 241 -14.11 -9.22 -3.31
CA ASP A 241 -15.35 -9.94 -3.02
C ASP A 241 -15.09 -11.32 -2.41
N THR A 242 -14.17 -12.08 -2.97
CA THR A 242 -13.74 -13.39 -2.45
C THR A 242 -13.20 -13.28 -1.02
N LEU A 243 -12.35 -12.30 -0.76
CA LEU A 243 -11.72 -12.09 0.55
C LEU A 243 -12.73 -11.57 1.60
N LYS A 244 -13.65 -10.69 1.19
CA LYS A 244 -14.77 -10.27 2.06
C LYS A 244 -15.65 -11.45 2.46
N GLY A 245 -15.99 -12.32 1.50
CA GLY A 245 -16.70 -13.57 1.77
C GLY A 245 -15.93 -14.51 2.70
N TRP A 246 -14.62 -14.41 2.74
CA TRP A 246 -13.77 -15.11 3.69
C TRP A 246 -13.65 -14.40 5.05
N GLY A 247 -14.28 -13.24 5.24
CA GLY A 247 -14.32 -12.49 6.49
C GLY A 247 -13.15 -11.51 6.69
N VAL A 248 -12.47 -11.11 5.62
CA VAL A 248 -11.47 -10.05 5.65
C VAL A 248 -12.14 -8.68 5.56
N LEU A 249 -11.75 -7.75 6.42
CA LEU A 249 -12.22 -6.37 6.41
C LEU A 249 -11.37 -5.53 5.46
N PHE A 250 -12.03 -4.67 4.70
CA PHE A 250 -11.35 -3.74 3.78
C PHE A 250 -11.65 -2.29 4.15
N GLU A 251 -10.61 -1.51 4.25
CA GLU A 251 -10.67 -0.06 4.40
C GLU A 251 -9.87 0.62 3.28
N ALA A 252 -10.29 1.80 2.85
CA ALA A 252 -9.62 2.55 1.80
C ALA A 252 -9.56 4.05 2.12
N TYR A 253 -8.40 4.63 1.88
CA TYR A 253 -8.06 6.03 2.11
C TYR A 253 -7.63 6.65 0.80
N ARG A 254 -8.39 7.62 0.29
CA ARG A 254 -8.04 8.36 -0.91
C ARG A 254 -7.61 9.76 -0.53
N SER A 255 -6.39 10.17 -0.91
CA SER A 255 -5.81 11.46 -0.55
C SER A 255 -5.44 12.32 -1.75
N SER A 256 -5.37 11.75 -2.95
CA SER A 256 -4.96 12.46 -4.18
C SER A 256 -5.95 12.27 -5.33
N SER A 257 -5.71 13.01 -6.42
CA SER A 257 -6.36 12.79 -7.71
C SER A 257 -5.47 12.05 -8.71
N VAL A 258 -4.32 11.56 -8.31
CA VAL A 258 -3.40 10.80 -9.19
C VAL A 258 -4.12 9.64 -9.86
N THR A 259 -4.97 8.94 -9.11
CA THR A 259 -5.72 7.78 -9.58
C THR A 259 -6.91 8.12 -10.49
N ASN A 260 -7.27 9.41 -10.61
CA ASN A 260 -8.39 9.89 -11.43
C ASN A 260 -7.93 10.47 -12.77
N THR A 261 -6.65 10.41 -13.08
CA THR A 261 -6.10 11.01 -14.30
C THR A 261 -6.44 10.12 -15.49
N VAL A 262 -7.34 10.56 -16.35
CA VAL A 262 -7.97 9.79 -17.45
C VAL A 262 -6.99 9.05 -18.35
N PHE A 263 -5.75 9.51 -18.46
CA PHE A 263 -4.72 8.90 -19.33
C PHE A 263 -3.78 7.92 -18.61
N VAL A 264 -3.83 7.82 -17.29
CA VAL A 264 -2.83 7.07 -16.51
C VAL A 264 -3.43 6.03 -15.61
N GLY A 265 -4.52 6.36 -14.92
CA GLY A 265 -5.15 5.48 -13.95
C GLY A 265 -6.66 5.60 -13.91
N ASP A 266 -7.30 4.60 -13.34
CA ASP A 266 -8.72 4.57 -13.02
C ASP A 266 -8.90 4.55 -11.50
N ALA A 267 -9.77 5.41 -10.99
CA ALA A 267 -10.08 5.52 -9.57
C ALA A 267 -10.66 4.25 -8.95
N ASN A 268 -11.00 3.27 -9.75
CA ASN A 268 -11.65 2.02 -9.35
C ASN A 268 -12.78 2.22 -8.31
N LYS A 269 -13.71 3.14 -8.61
CA LYS A 269 -14.83 3.48 -7.72
C LYS A 269 -15.58 2.24 -7.24
N GLY A 270 -15.76 1.26 -8.14
CA GLY A 270 -16.40 0.00 -7.80
C GLY A 270 -15.67 -0.80 -6.71
N LEU A 271 -14.34 -0.69 -6.62
CA LEU A 271 -13.56 -1.27 -5.52
C LEU A 271 -13.71 -0.45 -4.24
N LEU A 272 -13.57 0.88 -4.33
CA LEU A 272 -13.71 1.77 -3.17
C LEU A 272 -15.10 1.62 -2.53
N ASN A 273 -16.13 1.43 -3.32
CA ASN A 273 -17.50 1.18 -2.84
C ASN A 273 -17.68 -0.17 -2.13
N LYS A 274 -16.71 -1.09 -2.20
CA LYS A 274 -16.72 -2.36 -1.46
C LYS A 274 -16.01 -2.28 -0.11
N THR A 275 -15.42 -1.14 0.24
CA THR A 275 -14.59 -0.93 1.43
C THR A 275 -15.24 0.03 2.43
N ALA A 276 -14.78 0.06 3.66
CA ALA A 276 -14.92 1.23 4.52
C ALA A 276 -14.07 2.34 3.87
N PHE A 277 -14.68 3.42 3.40
CA PHE A 277 -14.01 4.41 2.54
C PHE A 277 -13.98 5.79 3.18
N VAL A 278 -12.81 6.42 3.15
CA VAL A 278 -12.63 7.83 3.51
C VAL A 278 -11.87 8.58 2.42
N GLU A 279 -12.35 9.78 2.11
CA GLU A 279 -11.69 10.76 1.28
C GLU A 279 -10.97 11.77 2.17
N LEU A 280 -9.65 11.63 2.24
CA LEU A 280 -8.77 12.57 2.92
C LEU A 280 -8.61 13.84 2.09
N LYS A 281 -8.43 14.97 2.76
CA LYS A 281 -8.22 16.28 2.13
C LYS A 281 -6.92 16.88 2.67
N PRO A 282 -5.74 16.47 2.18
CA PRO A 282 -4.46 17.03 2.63
C PRO A 282 -4.27 18.43 2.02
N TRP A 283 -5.00 19.43 2.57
CA TRP A 283 -4.98 20.82 2.10
C TRP A 283 -3.78 21.61 2.60
N TYR A 284 -2.93 21.04 3.43
CA TYR A 284 -1.59 21.54 3.72
C TYR A 284 -0.63 21.41 2.52
N PHE A 285 -1.04 20.70 1.47
CA PHE A 285 -0.39 20.69 0.16
C PHE A 285 -1.22 21.47 -0.87
N TRP A 286 -0.52 22.16 -1.77
CA TRP A 286 -1.17 22.86 -2.89
C TRP A 286 -1.90 21.90 -3.84
N ALA A 287 -2.83 22.44 -4.63
CA ALA A 287 -3.65 21.62 -5.55
C ALA A 287 -2.82 20.79 -6.54
N TRP A 288 -1.67 21.29 -6.98
CA TRP A 288 -0.77 20.64 -7.93
C TRP A 288 0.19 19.63 -7.30
N GLN A 289 0.36 19.64 -6.00
CA GLN A 289 1.24 18.71 -5.27
C GLN A 289 0.56 17.34 -5.11
N GLN A 290 0.24 16.73 -6.24
CA GLN A 290 -0.52 15.46 -6.22
C GLN A 290 0.34 14.27 -5.77
N ALA A 291 1.65 14.32 -5.97
CA ALA A 291 2.57 13.27 -5.50
C ALA A 291 2.66 13.26 -3.97
N GLU A 292 2.81 14.43 -3.35
CA GLU A 292 2.83 14.57 -1.90
C GLU A 292 1.48 14.19 -1.28
N LYS A 293 0.37 14.59 -1.92
CA LYS A 293 -0.97 14.15 -1.52
C LYS A 293 -1.13 12.64 -1.63
N HIS A 294 -0.57 12.03 -2.67
CA HIS A 294 -0.59 10.58 -2.85
C HIS A 294 0.12 9.86 -1.69
N GLY A 295 1.31 10.35 -1.29
CA GLY A 295 2.04 9.85 -0.13
C GLY A 295 1.33 10.07 1.20
N ALA A 296 0.49 11.12 1.30
CA ALA A 296 -0.16 11.51 2.56
C ALA A 296 -1.04 10.40 3.16
N ALA A 297 -1.66 9.57 2.35
CA ALA A 297 -2.46 8.45 2.84
C ALA A 297 -1.65 7.50 3.74
N VAL A 298 -0.35 7.33 3.46
CA VAL A 298 0.51 6.41 4.20
C VAL A 298 0.74 6.90 5.62
N TRP A 299 1.29 8.12 5.77
CA TRP A 299 1.56 8.60 7.14
C TRP A 299 0.28 8.90 7.89
N HIS A 300 -0.77 9.38 7.23
CA HIS A 300 -2.06 9.57 7.86
C HIS A 300 -2.59 8.25 8.46
N TYR A 301 -2.54 7.15 7.71
CA TYR A 301 -2.99 5.85 8.21
C TYR A 301 -2.16 5.41 9.42
N PHE A 302 -0.84 5.31 9.27
CA PHE A 302 0.01 4.80 10.34
C PHE A 302 0.00 5.70 11.58
N TRP A 303 0.02 7.01 11.40
CA TRP A 303 -0.03 7.96 12.52
C TRP A 303 -1.40 8.02 13.19
N SER A 304 -2.48 7.78 12.48
CA SER A 304 -3.82 7.78 13.07
C SER A 304 -4.03 6.69 14.14
N PHE A 305 -3.13 5.72 14.22
CA PHE A 305 -3.13 4.72 15.30
C PHE A 305 -2.80 5.32 16.68
N ASP A 306 -2.13 6.47 16.73
CA ASP A 306 -1.80 7.19 17.97
C ASP A 306 -3.05 7.80 18.64
N PHE A 307 -4.16 7.93 17.92
CA PHE A 307 -5.32 8.68 18.33
C PHE A 307 -6.58 7.81 18.37
N ASN A 308 -7.56 8.24 19.17
CA ASN A 308 -8.88 7.65 19.09
C ASN A 308 -9.48 7.82 17.69
N ALA A 309 -10.31 6.86 17.28
CA ALA A 309 -11.00 6.93 16.00
C ALA A 309 -11.75 8.28 15.88
N PRO A 310 -11.60 9.01 14.75
CA PRO A 310 -12.14 10.36 14.57
C PRO A 310 -13.65 10.43 14.79
N SER A 311 -14.14 11.57 15.23
CA SER A 311 -15.58 11.81 15.32
C SER A 311 -16.20 12.01 13.92
N ILE A 312 -17.53 11.80 13.84
CA ILE A 312 -18.30 12.15 12.65
C ILE A 312 -19.22 13.32 12.99
N LYS A 313 -19.18 14.36 12.15
CA LYS A 313 -20.03 15.55 12.29
C LYS A 313 -21.51 15.14 12.35
N TRP A 314 -22.22 15.63 13.36
CA TRP A 314 -23.63 15.36 13.62
C TRP A 314 -23.96 13.87 13.85
N SER A 315 -23.02 13.11 14.39
CA SER A 315 -23.23 11.70 14.74
C SER A 315 -22.43 11.34 15.99
N SER A 316 -22.93 10.41 16.78
CA SER A 316 -22.18 9.77 17.86
C SER A 316 -21.23 8.67 17.36
N ASP A 317 -21.35 8.29 16.09
CA ASP A 317 -20.53 7.28 15.47
C ASP A 317 -19.06 7.70 15.35
N LYS A 318 -18.18 6.71 15.28
CA LYS A 318 -16.75 6.92 14.98
C LYS A 318 -16.49 6.83 13.47
N GLY A 319 -15.54 7.63 13.02
CA GLY A 319 -15.01 7.61 11.66
C GLY A 319 -14.01 6.49 11.43
N LEU A 320 -13.23 6.62 10.35
CA LEU A 320 -12.28 5.60 9.89
C LEU A 320 -10.84 6.06 10.11
N SER A 321 -10.06 5.22 10.79
CA SER A 321 -8.61 5.37 11.02
C SER A 321 -8.02 4.01 11.36
N ALA A 322 -6.70 3.92 11.51
CA ALA A 322 -6.03 2.69 11.91
C ALA A 322 -6.49 2.18 13.29
N SER A 323 -6.89 3.08 14.19
CA SER A 323 -7.40 2.76 15.54
C SER A 323 -8.90 2.41 15.58
N THR A 324 -9.63 2.53 14.46
CA THR A 324 -11.06 2.20 14.40
C THR A 324 -11.28 0.70 14.66
N SER A 325 -12.28 0.36 15.49
CA SER A 325 -12.59 -1.04 15.81
C SER A 325 -13.01 -1.85 14.58
N ASP A 326 -12.75 -3.15 14.57
CA ASP A 326 -13.11 -4.03 13.45
C ASP A 326 -14.62 -4.04 13.21
N SER A 327 -15.44 -4.02 14.29
CA SER A 327 -16.89 -3.93 14.18
C SER A 327 -17.34 -2.67 13.45
N ARG A 328 -16.69 -1.53 13.76
CA ARG A 328 -17.00 -0.27 13.09
C ARG A 328 -16.53 -0.25 11.63
N VAL A 329 -15.34 -0.78 11.34
CA VAL A 329 -14.88 -0.95 9.95
C VAL A 329 -15.86 -1.81 9.16
N GLN A 330 -16.37 -2.90 9.75
CA GLN A 330 -17.37 -3.76 9.10
C GLN A 330 -18.69 -3.02 8.83
N GLN A 331 -19.18 -2.23 9.79
CA GLN A 331 -20.36 -1.40 9.59
C GLN A 331 -20.19 -0.39 8.44
N LEU A 332 -19.06 0.32 8.42
CA LEU A 332 -18.73 1.27 7.35
C LEU A 332 -18.58 0.57 6.00
N MET A 333 -17.93 -0.61 5.97
CA MET A 333 -17.75 -1.41 4.75
C MET A 333 -19.07 -1.90 4.15
N ASN A 334 -20.03 -2.26 4.98
CA ASN A 334 -21.33 -2.77 4.56
C ASN A 334 -22.39 -1.67 4.41
N GLY A 335 -22.13 -0.47 4.91
CA GLY A 335 -23.01 0.67 4.81
C GLY A 335 -23.08 1.26 3.39
N ASN A 336 -23.98 2.19 3.18
CA ASN A 336 -24.19 2.89 1.90
C ASN A 336 -23.53 4.26 1.83
N LYS A 337 -22.77 4.66 2.84
CA LYS A 337 -22.06 5.96 2.91
C LYS A 337 -20.56 5.73 2.98
N GLY A 338 -19.82 6.64 2.38
CA GLY A 338 -18.40 6.87 2.63
C GLY A 338 -18.22 8.04 3.60
N LEU A 339 -16.97 8.36 3.88
CA LEU A 339 -16.57 9.47 4.73
C LEU A 339 -15.72 10.45 3.93
N ILE A 340 -15.71 11.72 4.38
CA ILE A 340 -14.84 12.76 3.84
C ILE A 340 -14.40 13.68 4.98
N HIS A 341 -13.18 14.21 4.93
CA HIS A 341 -12.67 15.19 5.88
C HIS A 341 -13.64 16.38 6.03
N ASP A 342 -13.94 16.71 7.28
CA ASP A 342 -14.67 17.90 7.71
C ASP A 342 -13.76 18.87 8.48
N LEU A 343 -12.91 18.36 9.41
CA LEU A 343 -11.83 19.06 10.08
C LEU A 343 -10.52 18.27 9.97
N GLY A 344 -9.38 18.89 10.26
CA GLY A 344 -8.05 18.25 10.19
C GLY A 344 -7.35 18.40 8.84
N ALA A 345 -8.06 18.83 7.80
CA ALA A 345 -7.55 18.90 6.43
C ALA A 345 -6.30 19.79 6.23
N TYR A 346 -6.04 20.75 7.13
CA TYR A 346 -4.90 21.67 7.08
C TYR A 346 -3.73 21.26 7.98
N SER A 347 -3.91 20.18 8.76
CA SER A 347 -2.89 19.59 9.63
C SER A 347 -2.36 18.29 9.02
N LYS A 348 -1.06 18.02 9.20
CA LYS A 348 -0.52 16.69 8.88
C LYS A 348 -0.86 15.66 9.95
N SER A 349 -1.12 16.14 11.19
CA SER A 349 -1.47 15.28 12.31
C SER A 349 -2.94 14.87 12.22
N PRO A 350 -3.27 13.58 12.36
CA PRO A 350 -4.65 13.10 12.45
C PRO A 350 -5.33 13.41 13.80
N SER A 351 -4.68 14.10 14.71
CA SER A 351 -5.19 14.36 16.09
C SER A 351 -6.47 15.18 16.14
N ASP A 352 -6.66 16.07 15.15
CA ASP A 352 -7.80 16.98 15.03
C ASP A 352 -8.80 16.55 13.94
N ASP A 353 -8.66 15.35 13.41
CA ASP A 353 -9.52 14.84 12.37
C ASP A 353 -10.97 14.68 12.81
N ARG A 354 -11.85 15.20 11.99
CA ARG A 354 -13.28 14.91 12.01
C ARG A 354 -13.76 14.65 10.59
N PHE A 355 -14.63 13.67 10.44
CA PHE A 355 -15.24 13.35 9.15
C PHE A 355 -16.70 13.75 9.09
N LYS A 356 -17.29 13.72 7.92
CA LYS A 356 -18.72 13.74 7.67
C LYS A 356 -19.08 12.64 6.67
N TYR A 357 -20.32 12.20 6.73
CA TYR A 357 -20.82 11.25 5.74
C TYR A 357 -20.91 11.89 4.36
N LYS A 358 -20.61 11.10 3.34
CA LYS A 358 -20.81 11.42 1.93
C LYS A 358 -21.47 10.23 1.23
N ASN A 359 -22.08 10.48 0.08
CA ASN A 359 -22.54 9.38 -0.77
C ASN A 359 -21.34 8.57 -1.26
N ARG A 360 -21.54 7.28 -1.51
CA ARG A 360 -20.54 6.44 -2.17
C ARG A 360 -20.24 6.98 -3.57
N LEU A 361 -19.11 6.56 -4.13
CA LEU A 361 -18.53 7.09 -5.38
C LEU A 361 -19.30 6.61 -6.64
#